data_ccebed0973ced73627cf1c0592b430e8
#
_entry.id   ccebed0973ced73627cf1c0592b430e8
#
_cell.length_a   1.000
_cell.length_b   1.000
_cell.length_c   1.000
_cell.angle_alpha   90.00
_cell.angle_beta   90.00
_cell.angle_gamma   90.00
#
_symmetry.space_group_name_H-M   'P 1'
#
loop_
_entity.id
_entity.type
_entity.pdbx_description
1 polymer ?
#
loop_
_entity_poly.entity_id
_entity_poly.type
_entity_poly.pdbx_seq_one_letter_code
_entity_poly.pdbx_strand_id
1 'polypeptide(L)'
;MNRKALWALVATLALVVAACGDGDGGDATTTTAESTDTTEDMTTTTEAATSTTGAGDEIGSEANPIQVLFVPSVSAEEIIAGGELLAETLNAETGLNFEVSVPTSYAAVLEEMCASPENTMGFIPAQAYVLGSDKCGIEVSLKSLRFGYTEYWTQFIVARDSDFGSVEDLNGASWAYPDGTSTSGFLVPSGMFESMGIEPGEVSEVGSHDAVVQAVYDGTAEFGTTFYSPPVDSEGTTLWDGDPNNGDVPDDLVDTCALDAEGEILCGEDLFPRDARRNIREAAPDVIQQVRILTLSDPIPNDTLSYSPDFPEDLQEQISAALEVFATDDPEGFATAFEAYSWSGVAPTSDAEFDSIRALLAALGFSEDDL
;
A
#
# COMPACT_ATOMS: atom_id res chain seq x y z
N MET A 1 -1.90 33.79 9.00
CA MET A 1 -2.60 33.33 10.21
C MET A 1 -1.91 32.05 10.65
N ASN A 2 -1.70 31.84 11.94
CA ASN A 2 -0.69 30.93 12.50
C ASN A 2 -0.95 29.44 12.17
N ARG A 3 0.00 28.82 11.44
CA ARG A 3 0.10 27.41 11.05
C ARG A 3 0.27 26.38 12.21
N LYS A 4 0.08 26.76 13.45
CA LYS A 4 0.35 25.93 14.64
C LYS A 4 -0.87 25.39 15.39
N ALA A 5 -2.07 25.44 14.83
CA ALA A 5 -3.30 25.11 15.56
C ALA A 5 -3.92 23.72 15.29
N LEU A 6 -3.38 22.93 14.33
CA LEU A 6 -3.99 21.64 13.95
C LEU A 6 -3.37 20.36 14.58
N TRP A 7 -2.29 20.50 15.37
CA TRP A 7 -1.51 19.33 15.86
C TRP A 7 -1.53 19.12 17.38
N ALA A 8 -2.63 19.42 18.07
CA ALA A 8 -2.66 19.35 19.53
C ALA A 8 -3.80 18.49 20.11
N LEU A 9 -4.07 17.30 19.57
CA LEU A 9 -5.11 16.43 20.16
C LEU A 9 -4.85 14.92 20.09
N VAL A 10 -3.60 14.48 20.14
CA VAL A 10 -3.28 13.07 20.42
C VAL A 10 -2.14 13.03 21.45
N ALA A 11 -2.45 13.14 22.70
CA ALA A 11 -1.59 12.65 23.79
C ALA A 11 -2.31 12.82 25.14
N THR A 12 -3.09 11.87 25.57
CA THR A 12 -3.27 11.56 27.01
C THR A 12 -4.09 10.28 27.20
N LEU A 13 -3.43 9.15 27.21
CA LEU A 13 -3.84 8.05 28.07
C LEU A 13 -2.65 7.12 28.32
N ALA A 14 -1.91 7.39 29.37
CA ALA A 14 -0.92 6.46 29.89
C ALA A 14 -0.88 6.59 31.42
N LEU A 15 -0.70 5.44 32.05
CA LEU A 15 -0.22 5.15 33.40
C LEU A 15 -1.25 5.06 34.55
N VAL A 16 -1.56 3.81 34.87
CA VAL A 16 -1.55 3.34 36.27
C VAL A 16 -0.87 1.99 36.29
N VAL A 17 0.35 1.91 36.83
CA VAL A 17 0.95 0.68 37.30
C VAL A 17 1.30 0.87 38.79
N ALA A 18 0.65 0.13 39.62
CA ALA A 18 0.96 0.05 41.05
C ALA A 18 2.14 -0.90 41.30
N ALA A 19 3.07 -0.42 42.10
CA ALA A 19 4.17 -1.18 42.69
C ALA A 19 3.71 -2.03 43.83
N CYS A 20 4.40 -3.16 44.10
CA CYS A 20 4.84 -3.61 45.44
C CYS A 20 5.54 -4.96 45.33
N GLY A 21 6.69 -5.10 45.99
CA GLY A 21 7.28 -6.39 46.29
C GLY A 21 8.77 -6.34 46.62
N ASP A 22 9.06 -6.12 47.87
CA ASP A 22 10.31 -6.12 48.63
C ASP A 22 11.01 -7.50 48.68
N GLY A 23 12.36 -7.52 48.89
CA GLY A 23 13.02 -8.72 49.37
C GLY A 23 14.50 -8.92 49.02
N ASP A 24 15.36 -8.21 49.71
CA ASP A 24 16.56 -8.66 50.48
C ASP A 24 17.68 -9.54 49.86
N GLY A 25 18.90 -9.02 49.90
CA GLY A 25 20.08 -9.51 50.59
C GLY A 25 21.03 -10.48 49.90
N GLY A 26 22.31 -10.09 49.75
CA GLY A 26 23.40 -11.07 49.73
C GLY A 26 24.61 -10.71 48.85
N ASP A 27 25.44 -9.94 49.41
CA ASP A 27 26.89 -9.97 49.63
C ASP A 27 27.89 -10.35 48.50
N ALA A 28 28.92 -9.53 48.44
CA ALA A 28 30.08 -9.52 47.57
C ALA A 28 31.06 -10.69 47.81
N THR A 29 31.76 -11.08 46.75
CA THR A 29 33.17 -11.52 46.93
C THR A 29 33.97 -11.22 45.67
N THR A 30 34.89 -10.29 45.82
CA THR A 30 36.00 -9.95 44.93
C THR A 30 37.05 -11.06 45.01
N THR A 31 37.54 -11.54 43.86
CA THR A 31 38.81 -12.25 43.84
C THR A 31 39.64 -11.77 42.66
N THR A 32 40.67 -11.05 42.98
CA THR A 32 41.81 -10.68 42.13
C THR A 32 42.74 -11.87 42.00
N ALA A 33 43.19 -12.17 40.82
CA ALA A 33 44.37 -13.04 40.62
C ALA A 33 45.19 -12.52 39.43
N GLU A 34 46.42 -12.45 39.69
CA GLU A 34 47.56 -11.77 39.11
C GLU A 34 48.10 -12.47 37.84
N SER A 35 48.72 -11.66 37.01
CA SER A 35 49.49 -11.89 35.82
C SER A 35 50.64 -12.90 35.98
N THR A 36 50.85 -13.71 34.91
CA THR A 36 52.20 -14.16 34.52
C THR A 36 52.36 -14.19 33.02
N ASP A 37 53.26 -13.35 32.59
CA ASP A 37 53.82 -13.17 31.25
C ASP A 37 54.58 -14.44 30.83
N THR A 38 54.32 -14.93 29.60
CA THR A 38 55.24 -15.84 28.88
C THR A 38 55.13 -15.59 27.39
N THR A 39 56.12 -14.92 26.89
CA THR A 39 56.36 -14.65 25.47
C THR A 39 56.79 -15.98 24.77
N GLU A 40 56.04 -16.44 23.80
CA GLU A 40 56.53 -17.39 22.76
C GLU A 40 56.08 -16.91 21.37
N ASP A 41 57.07 -16.73 20.54
CA ASP A 41 57.09 -16.34 19.18
C ASP A 41 56.46 -17.44 18.31
N MET A 42 55.32 -17.25 17.64
CA MET A 42 54.77 -18.15 16.65
C MET A 42 54.36 -17.40 15.39
N THR A 43 55.06 -17.71 14.35
CA THR A 43 54.86 -17.36 12.97
C THR A 43 53.38 -17.48 12.54
N THR A 44 52.77 -16.36 12.21
CA THR A 44 51.37 -16.30 11.73
C THR A 44 51.33 -16.66 10.25
N THR A 45 50.89 -17.85 9.92
CA THR A 45 50.38 -18.21 8.59
C THR A 45 48.96 -17.68 8.50
N THR A 46 48.72 -16.62 7.74
CA THR A 46 47.37 -16.11 7.43
C THR A 46 46.73 -17.10 6.47
N GLU A 47 45.96 -18.04 6.99
CA GLU A 47 44.93 -18.72 6.20
C GLU A 47 43.76 -17.72 6.04
N ALA A 48 43.43 -17.41 4.79
CA ALA A 48 42.21 -16.72 4.44
C ALA A 48 41.04 -17.58 4.93
N ALA A 49 40.33 -17.12 5.95
CA ALA A 49 39.08 -17.70 6.34
C ALA A 49 38.10 -17.51 5.19
N THR A 50 37.87 -18.52 4.39
CA THR A 50 36.70 -18.61 3.52
C THR A 50 35.52 -18.73 4.47
N SER A 51 34.73 -17.68 4.61
CA SER A 51 33.41 -17.77 5.24
C SER A 51 32.57 -18.69 4.38
N THR A 52 32.42 -19.95 4.80
CA THR A 52 31.31 -20.78 4.35
C THR A 52 30.06 -20.27 5.05
N THR A 53 29.33 -19.37 4.43
CA THR A 53 27.92 -19.14 4.71
C THR A 53 27.26 -20.51 4.52
N GLY A 54 26.65 -21.06 5.58
CA GLY A 54 25.91 -22.30 5.48
C GLY A 54 24.72 -22.10 4.54
N ALA A 55 24.37 -23.12 3.76
CA ALA A 55 23.23 -23.08 2.83
C ALA A 55 21.88 -22.76 3.50
N GLY A 56 21.84 -22.51 4.81
CA GLY A 56 20.65 -22.11 5.58
C GLY A 56 20.55 -20.61 5.87
N ASP A 57 21.60 -19.81 5.56
CA ASP A 57 21.64 -18.37 5.82
C ASP A 57 21.45 -17.56 4.51
N GLU A 58 21.31 -18.23 3.37
CA GLU A 58 21.15 -17.60 2.06
C GLU A 58 19.74 -17.00 1.94
N ILE A 59 19.62 -15.74 1.47
CA ILE A 59 18.34 -15.06 1.24
C ILE A 59 17.52 -15.87 0.22
N GLY A 60 16.24 -16.07 0.51
CA GLY A 60 15.36 -16.93 -0.29
C GLY A 60 15.46 -18.41 0.03
N SER A 61 16.30 -18.84 1.01
CA SER A 61 16.26 -20.21 1.53
C SER A 61 15.04 -20.43 2.43
N GLU A 62 14.70 -21.70 2.74
CA GLU A 62 13.62 -22.04 3.69
C GLU A 62 13.85 -21.45 5.10
N ALA A 63 15.12 -21.28 5.50
CA ALA A 63 15.47 -20.71 6.81
C ALA A 63 15.55 -19.16 6.81
N ASN A 64 15.66 -18.55 5.65
CA ASN A 64 15.70 -17.10 5.45
C ASN A 64 14.87 -16.71 4.22
N PRO A 65 13.52 -16.82 4.28
CA PRO A 65 12.65 -16.51 3.15
C PRO A 65 12.65 -15.01 2.85
N ILE A 66 12.30 -14.68 1.61
CA ILE A 66 12.05 -13.32 1.19
C ILE A 66 10.70 -12.88 1.78
N GLN A 67 10.68 -11.76 2.49
CA GLN A 67 9.47 -11.17 3.05
C GLN A 67 8.74 -10.38 1.97
N VAL A 68 7.50 -10.76 1.67
CA VAL A 68 6.64 -10.10 0.69
C VAL A 68 5.60 -9.29 1.45
N LEU A 69 5.73 -7.98 1.44
CA LEU A 69 4.88 -7.07 2.18
C LEU A 69 3.82 -6.43 1.27
N PHE A 70 2.60 -6.39 1.77
CA PHE A 70 1.48 -5.72 1.13
C PHE A 70 0.91 -4.63 2.05
N VAL A 71 0.55 -3.48 1.48
CA VAL A 71 -0.18 -2.46 2.24
C VAL A 71 -1.62 -2.89 2.50
N PRO A 72 -2.20 -2.60 3.69
CA PRO A 72 -3.58 -3.00 4.03
C PRO A 72 -4.62 -2.07 3.34
N SER A 73 -4.60 -2.01 2.01
CA SER A 73 -5.46 -1.11 1.23
C SER A 73 -6.92 -1.55 1.16
N VAL A 74 -7.15 -2.86 1.30
CA VAL A 74 -8.47 -3.52 1.29
C VAL A 74 -8.49 -4.64 2.34
N SER A 75 -9.40 -5.60 2.25
CA SER A 75 -9.47 -6.74 3.17
C SER A 75 -8.14 -7.51 3.26
N ALA A 76 -7.58 -7.62 4.46
CA ALA A 76 -6.33 -8.37 4.66
C ALA A 76 -6.47 -9.86 4.32
N GLU A 77 -7.65 -10.45 4.45
CA GLU A 77 -7.92 -11.85 4.08
C GLU A 77 -7.76 -12.06 2.56
N GLU A 78 -8.29 -11.15 1.75
CA GLU A 78 -8.17 -11.19 0.29
C GLU A 78 -6.72 -10.97 -0.15
N ILE A 79 -6.01 -10.01 0.47
CA ILE A 79 -4.60 -9.73 0.17
C ILE A 79 -3.73 -10.95 0.49
N ILE A 80 -3.92 -11.61 1.63
CA ILE A 80 -3.14 -12.79 2.04
C ILE A 80 -3.41 -13.94 1.05
N ALA A 81 -4.67 -14.20 0.69
CA ALA A 81 -4.99 -15.28 -0.24
C ALA A 81 -4.32 -15.10 -1.62
N GLY A 82 -4.36 -13.88 -2.17
CA GLY A 82 -3.67 -13.54 -3.42
C GLY A 82 -2.14 -13.60 -3.28
N GLY A 83 -1.61 -13.09 -2.18
CA GLY A 83 -0.18 -13.11 -1.88
C GLY A 83 0.39 -14.53 -1.72
N GLU A 84 -0.35 -15.46 -1.12
CA GLU A 84 0.04 -16.87 -1.04
C GLU A 84 0.14 -17.51 -2.42
N LEU A 85 -0.82 -17.25 -3.33
CA LEU A 85 -0.77 -17.70 -4.72
C LEU A 85 0.45 -17.11 -5.45
N LEU A 86 0.73 -15.82 -5.26
CA LEU A 86 1.92 -15.18 -5.82
C LEU A 86 3.19 -15.84 -5.31
N ALA A 87 3.31 -16.05 -3.98
CA ALA A 87 4.48 -16.68 -3.36
C ALA A 87 4.72 -18.11 -3.88
N GLU A 88 3.66 -18.92 -4.06
CA GLU A 88 3.73 -20.26 -4.64
C GLU A 88 4.23 -20.21 -6.10
N THR A 89 3.72 -19.28 -6.90
CA THR A 89 4.11 -19.11 -8.31
C THR A 89 5.56 -18.65 -8.41
N LEU A 90 5.97 -17.63 -7.65
CA LEU A 90 7.35 -17.16 -7.63
C LEU A 90 8.33 -18.23 -7.13
N ASN A 91 7.93 -19.04 -6.14
CA ASN A 91 8.75 -20.18 -5.69
C ASN A 91 8.97 -21.21 -6.81
N ALA A 92 7.92 -21.54 -7.58
CA ALA A 92 8.01 -22.48 -8.69
C ALA A 92 8.93 -21.96 -9.81
N GLU A 93 8.91 -20.66 -10.10
CA GLU A 93 9.70 -20.04 -11.18
C GLU A 93 11.14 -19.77 -10.78
N THR A 94 11.39 -19.38 -9.52
CA THR A 94 12.72 -18.93 -9.06
C THR A 94 13.44 -19.96 -8.21
N GLY A 95 12.72 -20.87 -7.55
CA GLY A 95 13.25 -21.77 -6.52
C GLY A 95 13.53 -21.10 -5.18
N LEU A 96 13.18 -19.82 -5.02
CA LEU A 96 13.30 -19.05 -3.77
C LEU A 96 12.06 -19.27 -2.89
N ASN A 97 12.21 -19.10 -1.57
CA ASN A 97 11.09 -19.16 -0.63
C ASN A 97 10.63 -17.75 -0.29
N PHE A 98 9.32 -17.58 -0.21
CA PHE A 98 8.65 -16.32 0.07
C PHE A 98 7.71 -16.48 1.27
N GLU A 99 7.62 -15.45 2.11
CA GLU A 99 6.67 -15.35 3.22
C GLU A 99 5.86 -14.07 3.08
N VAL A 100 4.53 -14.19 3.04
CA VAL A 100 3.62 -13.05 2.81
C VAL A 100 3.18 -12.46 4.14
N SER A 101 3.20 -11.13 4.23
CA SER A 101 2.74 -10.38 5.39
C SER A 101 1.95 -9.14 4.98
N VAL A 102 0.93 -8.82 5.77
CA VAL A 102 0.13 -7.60 5.65
C VAL A 102 0.20 -6.85 6.98
N PRO A 103 1.14 -5.91 7.14
CA PRO A 103 1.23 -5.06 8.33
C PRO A 103 -0.04 -4.25 8.58
N THR A 104 -0.16 -3.64 9.76
CA THR A 104 -1.39 -2.97 10.21
C THR A 104 -1.62 -1.58 9.61
N SER A 105 -0.60 -0.98 8.97
CA SER A 105 -0.66 0.32 8.29
C SER A 105 0.36 0.38 7.16
N TYR A 106 0.23 1.35 6.27
CA TYR A 106 1.20 1.61 5.22
C TYR A 106 2.57 2.02 5.79
N ALA A 107 2.58 2.84 6.85
CA ALA A 107 3.82 3.21 7.55
C ALA A 107 4.53 1.98 8.13
N ALA A 108 3.80 1.01 8.70
CA ALA A 108 4.38 -0.22 9.22
C ALA A 108 5.06 -1.07 8.12
N VAL A 109 4.53 -1.07 6.89
CA VAL A 109 5.19 -1.71 5.74
C VAL A 109 6.55 -1.07 5.47
N LEU A 110 6.62 0.26 5.43
CA LEU A 110 7.87 0.99 5.18
C LEU A 110 8.88 0.79 6.33
N GLU A 111 8.41 0.81 7.57
CA GLU A 111 9.27 0.54 8.73
C GLU A 111 9.89 -0.85 8.67
N GLU A 112 9.12 -1.87 8.26
CA GLU A 112 9.61 -3.24 8.11
C GLU A 112 10.60 -3.36 6.95
N MET A 113 10.33 -2.76 5.79
CA MET A 113 11.26 -2.71 4.67
C MET A 113 12.58 -2.02 5.04
N CYS A 114 12.53 -0.95 5.83
CA CYS A 114 13.74 -0.26 6.30
C CYS A 114 14.49 -1.04 7.41
N ALA A 115 13.78 -1.80 8.24
CA ALA A 115 14.36 -2.57 9.34
C ALA A 115 14.96 -3.91 8.90
N SER A 116 14.46 -4.49 7.81
CA SER A 116 14.92 -5.75 7.20
C SER A 116 15.46 -5.50 5.79
N PRO A 117 16.60 -4.79 5.66
CA PRO A 117 17.03 -4.19 4.39
C PRO A 117 17.59 -5.19 3.36
N GLU A 118 17.81 -6.44 3.72
CA GLU A 118 18.47 -7.44 2.86
C GLU A 118 17.48 -8.39 2.18
N ASN A 119 16.28 -8.61 2.73
CA ASN A 119 15.39 -9.70 2.27
C ASN A 119 13.91 -9.31 2.17
N THR A 120 13.57 -8.02 2.08
CA THR A 120 12.18 -7.56 2.05
C THR A 120 11.84 -6.91 0.72
N MET A 121 10.72 -7.30 0.14
CA MET A 121 10.10 -6.64 -1.00
C MET A 121 8.69 -6.21 -0.65
N GLY A 122 8.20 -5.13 -1.28
CA GLY A 122 6.89 -4.57 -0.95
C GLY A 122 6.09 -4.16 -2.19
N PHE A 123 4.78 -4.40 -2.13
CA PHE A 123 3.82 -3.85 -3.08
C PHE A 123 3.19 -2.60 -2.44
N ILE A 124 3.71 -1.42 -2.83
CA ILE A 124 3.45 -0.16 -2.14
C ILE A 124 3.02 0.94 -3.12
N PRO A 125 2.14 1.89 -2.68
CA PRO A 125 1.72 3.00 -3.53
C PRO A 125 2.83 4.03 -3.72
N ALA A 126 2.68 4.89 -4.72
CA ALA A 126 3.68 5.88 -5.14
C ALA A 126 4.14 6.81 -3.99
N GLN A 127 3.25 7.26 -3.12
CA GLN A 127 3.62 8.06 -1.94
C GLN A 127 4.51 7.27 -0.98
N ALA A 128 4.12 6.06 -0.65
CA ALA A 128 4.88 5.18 0.24
C ALA A 128 6.27 4.88 -0.33
N TYR A 129 6.35 4.61 -1.65
CA TYR A 129 7.64 4.45 -2.32
C TYR A 129 8.55 5.67 -2.15
N VAL A 130 8.05 6.87 -2.45
CA VAL A 130 8.85 8.10 -2.33
C VAL A 130 9.32 8.31 -0.90
N LEU A 131 8.43 8.20 0.09
CA LEU A 131 8.80 8.36 1.50
C LEU A 131 9.80 7.30 1.97
N GLY A 132 9.64 6.05 1.56
CA GLY A 132 10.57 4.96 1.86
C GLY A 132 11.93 5.12 1.17
N SER A 133 11.94 5.61 -0.07
CA SER A 133 13.17 5.93 -0.80
C SER A 133 13.96 7.04 -0.09
N ASP A 134 13.28 8.11 0.35
CA ASP A 134 13.92 9.22 1.07
C ASP A 134 14.38 8.79 2.49
N LYS A 135 13.59 7.94 3.17
CA LYS A 135 13.88 7.49 4.55
C LYS A 135 15.04 6.52 4.65
N CYS A 136 15.10 5.51 3.81
CA CYS A 136 16.09 4.43 3.92
C CYS A 136 16.66 3.93 2.58
N GLY A 137 16.22 4.47 1.45
CA GLY A 137 16.74 4.09 0.14
C GLY A 137 16.03 2.89 -0.49
N ILE A 138 14.71 2.72 -0.24
CA ILE A 138 13.89 1.74 -0.96
C ILE A 138 14.01 1.97 -2.47
N GLU A 139 14.20 0.91 -3.23
CA GLU A 139 14.39 0.93 -4.68
C GLU A 139 13.15 0.41 -5.41
N VAL A 140 12.74 1.06 -6.51
CA VAL A 140 11.63 0.61 -7.34
C VAL A 140 12.13 -0.21 -8.52
N SER A 141 11.40 -1.27 -8.87
CA SER A 141 11.70 -2.11 -10.03
C SER A 141 10.57 -2.09 -11.06
N LEU A 142 9.35 -2.42 -10.64
CA LEU A 142 8.20 -2.50 -11.51
C LEU A 142 7.07 -1.61 -10.99
N LYS A 143 6.19 -1.19 -11.91
CA LYS A 143 4.88 -0.60 -11.58
C LYS A 143 3.76 -1.49 -12.07
N SER A 144 2.62 -1.44 -11.42
CA SER A 144 1.45 -2.21 -11.81
C SER A 144 0.81 -1.67 -13.09
N LEU A 145 0.15 -2.57 -13.80
CA LEU A 145 -0.85 -2.25 -14.82
C LEU A 145 -2.23 -2.57 -14.25
N ARG A 146 -3.17 -1.63 -14.38
CA ARG A 146 -4.56 -1.82 -14.00
C ARG A 146 -5.42 -1.66 -15.24
N PHE A 147 -6.00 -2.78 -15.72
CA PHE A 147 -6.82 -2.78 -16.93
C PHE A 147 -6.13 -2.12 -18.14
N GLY A 148 -4.81 -2.35 -18.30
CA GLY A 148 -3.97 -1.80 -19.36
C GLY A 148 -3.44 -0.38 -19.13
N TYR A 149 -3.75 0.27 -18.02
CA TYR A 149 -3.22 1.59 -17.66
C TYR A 149 -2.00 1.49 -16.74
N THR A 150 -1.03 2.37 -16.97
CA THR A 150 0.13 2.60 -16.10
C THR A 150 -0.11 3.66 -15.03
N GLU A 151 -1.29 4.27 -15.06
CA GLU A 151 -1.78 5.26 -14.10
C GLU A 151 -3.13 4.83 -13.56
N TYR A 152 -3.53 5.41 -12.43
CA TYR A 152 -4.84 5.33 -11.84
C TYR A 152 -5.24 6.71 -11.30
N TRP A 153 -6.38 6.85 -10.65
CA TRP A 153 -6.89 8.15 -10.21
C TRP A 153 -7.41 8.07 -8.77
N THR A 154 -7.46 9.23 -8.12
CA THR A 154 -8.34 9.41 -6.96
C THR A 154 -9.77 9.58 -7.47
N GLN A 155 -10.72 8.90 -6.84
CA GLN A 155 -12.13 9.26 -6.94
C GLN A 155 -12.60 9.93 -5.66
N PHE A 156 -13.39 10.99 -5.81
CA PHE A 156 -14.16 11.60 -4.73
C PHE A 156 -15.55 10.98 -4.74
N ILE A 157 -15.93 10.29 -3.67
CA ILE A 157 -17.22 9.63 -3.57
C ILE A 157 -18.13 10.32 -2.53
N VAL A 158 -19.41 10.38 -2.85
CA VAL A 158 -20.45 10.98 -2.02
C VAL A 158 -21.72 10.12 -2.07
N ALA A 159 -22.65 10.29 -1.12
CA ALA A 159 -23.95 9.69 -1.24
C ALA A 159 -24.63 10.16 -2.54
N ARG A 160 -25.31 9.23 -3.25
CA ARG A 160 -25.89 9.57 -4.57
C ARG A 160 -26.97 10.62 -4.51
N ASP A 161 -27.71 10.69 -3.39
CA ASP A 161 -28.75 11.67 -3.15
C ASP A 161 -28.26 12.98 -2.50
N SER A 162 -26.93 13.13 -2.31
CA SER A 162 -26.35 14.35 -1.77
C SER A 162 -26.44 15.52 -2.75
N ASP A 163 -26.49 16.75 -2.19
CA ASP A 163 -26.52 18.00 -2.97
C ASP A 163 -25.13 18.44 -3.48
N PHE A 164 -24.05 17.70 -3.20
CA PHE A 164 -22.69 18.03 -3.68
C PHE A 164 -22.63 17.96 -5.20
N GLY A 165 -22.25 19.05 -5.86
CA GLY A 165 -22.13 19.13 -7.31
C GLY A 165 -20.68 19.27 -7.81
N SER A 166 -19.75 19.62 -6.91
CA SER A 166 -18.33 19.82 -7.24
C SER A 166 -17.46 19.63 -5.99
N VAL A 167 -16.12 19.58 -6.19
CA VAL A 167 -15.15 19.45 -5.09
C VAL A 167 -15.21 20.64 -4.13
N GLU A 168 -15.54 21.84 -4.63
CA GLU A 168 -15.68 23.07 -3.82
C GLU A 168 -16.80 22.95 -2.79
N ASP A 169 -17.84 22.17 -3.07
CA ASP A 169 -18.96 21.93 -2.14
C ASP A 169 -18.57 21.08 -0.93
N LEU A 170 -17.42 20.38 -1.01
CA LEU A 170 -16.88 19.56 0.09
C LEU A 170 -16.26 20.39 1.21
N ASN A 171 -16.17 21.71 1.03
CA ASN A 171 -15.63 22.59 2.06
C ASN A 171 -16.47 22.55 3.35
N GLY A 172 -15.85 22.12 4.45
CA GLY A 172 -16.52 21.94 5.75
C GLY A 172 -17.26 20.61 5.93
N ALA A 173 -17.37 19.77 4.89
CA ALA A 173 -17.96 18.43 4.96
C ALA A 173 -17.01 17.41 5.63
N SER A 174 -17.58 16.40 6.26
CA SER A 174 -16.81 15.33 6.91
C SER A 174 -16.18 14.40 5.86
N TRP A 175 -14.86 14.14 6.02
CA TRP A 175 -14.02 13.40 5.09
C TRP A 175 -13.52 12.09 5.69
N ALA A 176 -13.73 10.96 5.00
CA ALA A 176 -13.09 9.68 5.29
C ALA A 176 -11.99 9.38 4.25
N TYR A 177 -10.82 8.91 4.72
CA TYR A 177 -9.71 8.44 3.90
C TYR A 177 -9.09 7.16 4.48
N PRO A 178 -8.40 6.33 3.65
CA PRO A 178 -7.95 5.01 4.11
C PRO A 178 -6.76 5.07 5.08
N ASP A 179 -5.70 5.80 4.74
CA ASP A 179 -4.42 5.87 5.47
C ASP A 179 -3.67 7.13 5.05
N GLY A 180 -2.94 7.77 5.98
CA GLY A 180 -2.19 9.01 5.75
C GLY A 180 -1.04 8.89 4.73
N THR A 181 -0.60 7.66 4.40
CA THR A 181 0.41 7.37 3.38
C THR A 181 -0.18 6.79 2.08
N SER A 182 -1.51 6.85 1.92
CA SER A 182 -2.20 6.48 0.68
C SER A 182 -2.13 7.59 -0.36
N THR A 183 -1.56 7.31 -1.53
CA THR A 183 -1.43 8.29 -2.62
C THR A 183 -2.80 8.79 -3.09
N SER A 184 -3.72 7.88 -3.45
CA SER A 184 -5.05 8.25 -3.97
C SER A 184 -6.07 8.59 -2.88
N GLY A 185 -5.89 8.02 -1.68
CA GLY A 185 -6.82 8.23 -0.59
C GLY A 185 -6.55 9.50 0.21
N PHE A 186 -5.30 9.95 0.31
CA PHE A 186 -4.92 11.06 1.17
C PHE A 186 -4.06 12.12 0.48
N LEU A 187 -2.92 11.77 -0.12
CA LEU A 187 -1.96 12.75 -0.61
C LEU A 187 -2.54 13.61 -1.74
N VAL A 188 -3.06 12.99 -2.79
CA VAL A 188 -3.59 13.69 -3.96
C VAL A 188 -4.81 14.52 -3.60
N PRO A 189 -5.82 14.01 -2.85
CA PRO A 189 -6.91 14.84 -2.36
C PRO A 189 -6.44 16.04 -1.52
N SER A 190 -5.48 15.85 -0.62
CA SER A 190 -4.91 16.92 0.20
C SER A 190 -4.27 18.02 -0.65
N GLY A 191 -3.57 17.65 -1.73
CA GLY A 191 -3.01 18.59 -2.69
C GLY A 191 -4.09 19.35 -3.47
N MET A 192 -5.15 18.68 -3.86
CA MET A 192 -6.31 19.32 -4.52
C MET A 192 -6.98 20.30 -3.55
N PHE A 193 -7.23 19.91 -2.30
CA PHE A 193 -7.82 20.79 -1.29
C PHE A 193 -6.97 22.02 -1.01
N GLU A 194 -5.66 21.87 -0.81
CA GLU A 194 -4.75 23.02 -0.60
C GLU A 194 -4.78 23.97 -1.80
N SER A 195 -4.73 23.43 -3.04
CA SER A 195 -4.72 24.25 -4.27
C SER A 195 -6.02 25.00 -4.50
N MET A 196 -7.16 24.44 -4.05
CA MET A 196 -8.50 25.02 -4.21
C MET A 196 -8.96 25.82 -2.99
N GLY A 197 -8.20 25.79 -1.88
CA GLY A 197 -8.54 26.44 -0.61
C GLY A 197 -9.73 25.78 0.10
N ILE A 198 -9.87 24.47 -0.05
CA ILE A 198 -10.90 23.66 0.60
C ILE A 198 -10.37 23.21 1.97
N GLU A 199 -11.18 23.37 3.00
CA GLU A 199 -10.89 22.89 4.35
C GLU A 199 -11.99 21.88 4.73
N PRO A 200 -11.74 20.56 4.64
CA PRO A 200 -12.69 19.56 5.16
C PRO A 200 -13.03 19.79 6.64
N GLY A 201 -14.20 19.36 7.06
CA GLY A 201 -14.66 19.51 8.44
C GLY A 201 -14.04 18.46 9.36
N GLU A 202 -14.81 17.45 9.77
CA GLU A 202 -14.27 16.31 10.49
C GLU A 202 -13.49 15.40 9.52
N VAL A 203 -12.25 15.03 9.90
CA VAL A 203 -11.37 14.21 9.06
C VAL A 203 -11.10 12.91 9.78
N SER A 204 -11.37 11.77 9.12
CA SER A 204 -11.29 10.44 9.71
C SER A 204 -10.47 9.48 8.87
N GLU A 205 -9.40 8.94 9.46
CA GLU A 205 -8.68 7.79 8.92
C GLU A 205 -9.41 6.50 9.30
N VAL A 206 -9.77 5.67 8.30
CA VAL A 206 -10.62 4.50 8.51
C VAL A 206 -9.97 3.16 8.21
N GLY A 207 -8.70 3.16 7.80
CA GLY A 207 -7.82 2.00 7.70
C GLY A 207 -7.78 1.30 6.34
N SER A 208 -8.80 1.43 5.48
CA SER A 208 -8.81 0.84 4.14
C SER A 208 -9.73 1.58 3.17
N HIS A 209 -9.54 1.37 1.86
CA HIS A 209 -10.43 1.93 0.84
C HIS A 209 -11.87 1.40 0.96
N ASP A 210 -12.03 0.13 1.34
CA ASP A 210 -13.35 -0.49 1.56
C ASP A 210 -14.09 0.19 2.71
N ALA A 211 -13.37 0.48 3.80
CA ALA A 211 -13.92 1.21 4.94
C ALA A 211 -14.32 2.65 4.59
N VAL A 212 -13.61 3.30 3.66
CA VAL A 212 -14.01 4.62 3.14
C VAL A 212 -15.33 4.53 2.38
N VAL A 213 -15.46 3.57 1.45
CA VAL A 213 -16.71 3.36 0.71
C VAL A 213 -17.85 3.04 1.66
N GLN A 214 -17.61 2.17 2.66
CA GLN A 214 -18.60 1.82 3.67
C GLN A 214 -19.01 3.03 4.51
N ALA A 215 -18.07 3.90 4.89
CA ALA A 215 -18.37 5.10 5.68
C ALA A 215 -19.30 6.08 4.92
N VAL A 216 -19.11 6.25 3.61
CA VAL A 216 -20.00 7.06 2.78
C VAL A 216 -21.34 6.36 2.56
N TYR A 217 -21.35 5.06 2.31
CA TYR A 217 -22.56 4.25 2.16
C TYR A 217 -23.45 4.31 3.40
N ASP A 218 -22.86 4.21 4.59
CA ASP A 218 -23.57 4.26 5.89
C ASP A 218 -23.90 5.70 6.33
N GLY A 219 -23.42 6.72 5.60
CA GLY A 219 -23.61 8.13 5.95
C GLY A 219 -22.85 8.57 7.21
N THR A 220 -21.79 7.86 7.61
CA THR A 220 -20.90 8.24 8.72
C THR A 220 -19.84 9.25 8.30
N ALA A 221 -19.57 9.37 6.99
CA ALA A 221 -18.85 10.46 6.37
C ALA A 221 -19.68 11.04 5.21
N GLU A 222 -19.61 12.35 4.99
CA GLU A 222 -20.34 13.00 3.89
C GLU A 222 -19.67 12.77 2.55
N PHE A 223 -18.33 12.60 2.54
CA PHE A 223 -17.57 12.20 1.37
C PHE A 223 -16.35 11.36 1.75
N GLY A 224 -15.83 10.66 0.76
CA GLY A 224 -14.62 9.86 0.88
C GLY A 224 -13.72 9.99 -0.34
N THR A 225 -12.45 9.61 -0.18
CA THR A 225 -11.48 9.55 -1.26
C THR A 225 -10.84 8.19 -1.33
N THR A 226 -10.87 7.58 -2.52
CA THR A 226 -10.41 6.21 -2.76
C THR A 226 -9.72 6.10 -4.13
N PHE A 227 -9.26 4.90 -4.49
CA PHE A 227 -8.73 4.64 -5.83
C PHE A 227 -9.84 4.48 -6.87
N TYR A 228 -9.54 4.88 -8.09
CA TYR A 228 -10.35 4.65 -9.28
C TYR A 228 -9.54 3.92 -10.35
N SER A 229 -10.15 2.87 -10.89
CA SER A 229 -9.79 2.24 -12.15
C SER A 229 -10.97 2.32 -13.10
N PRO A 230 -10.75 2.54 -14.41
CA PRO A 230 -11.84 2.65 -15.37
C PRO A 230 -12.70 1.38 -15.45
N PRO A 231 -14.02 1.52 -15.69
CA PRO A 231 -14.89 0.38 -15.95
C PRO A 231 -14.49 -0.31 -17.26
N VAL A 232 -14.73 -1.61 -17.33
CA VAL A 232 -14.44 -2.43 -18.51
C VAL A 232 -15.69 -3.21 -18.96
N ASP A 233 -15.66 -3.69 -20.20
CA ASP A 233 -16.60 -4.70 -20.71
C ASP A 233 -16.15 -6.14 -20.34
N SER A 234 -16.92 -7.14 -20.73
CA SER A 234 -16.59 -8.56 -20.52
C SER A 234 -15.35 -9.05 -21.27
N GLU A 235 -14.86 -8.29 -22.24
CA GLU A 235 -13.62 -8.56 -22.97
C GLU A 235 -12.42 -7.82 -22.35
N GLY A 236 -12.65 -7.05 -21.26
CA GLY A 236 -11.61 -6.24 -20.58
C GLY A 236 -11.31 -4.91 -21.28
N THR A 237 -12.14 -4.50 -22.25
CA THR A 237 -11.97 -3.21 -22.93
C THR A 237 -12.51 -2.08 -22.08
N THR A 238 -11.71 -1.02 -21.90
CA THR A 238 -12.11 0.16 -21.13
C THR A 238 -13.30 0.88 -21.77
N LEU A 239 -14.29 1.21 -20.94
CA LEU A 239 -15.51 1.91 -21.34
C LEU A 239 -15.52 3.40 -20.94
N TRP A 240 -14.43 3.90 -20.36
CA TRP A 240 -14.30 5.31 -19.96
C TRP A 240 -13.66 6.15 -21.06
N ASP A 241 -14.15 7.38 -21.23
CA ASP A 241 -13.71 8.32 -22.30
C ASP A 241 -12.50 9.18 -21.88
N GLY A 242 -12.00 9.04 -20.63
CA GLY A 242 -10.88 9.80 -20.09
C GLY A 242 -11.27 11.15 -19.50
N ASP A 243 -12.54 11.53 -19.46
CA ASP A 243 -13.00 12.76 -18.79
C ASP A 243 -13.18 12.51 -17.29
N PRO A 244 -12.46 13.25 -16.40
CA PRO A 244 -12.58 13.09 -14.95
C PRO A 244 -14.01 13.30 -14.41
N ASN A 245 -14.85 14.02 -15.12
CA ASN A 245 -16.25 14.24 -14.74
C ASN A 245 -17.19 13.11 -15.16
N ASN A 246 -16.70 12.18 -15.99
CA ASN A 246 -17.45 11.02 -16.47
C ASN A 246 -16.95 9.71 -15.85
N GLY A 247 -16.38 9.76 -14.63
CA GLY A 247 -15.88 8.57 -13.93
C GLY A 247 -16.97 7.67 -13.35
N ASP A 248 -18.16 8.19 -13.12
CA ASP A 248 -19.26 7.41 -12.56
C ASP A 248 -19.97 6.53 -13.61
N VAL A 249 -20.71 5.53 -13.13
CA VAL A 249 -21.62 4.76 -13.98
C VAL A 249 -22.67 5.70 -14.58
N PRO A 250 -22.95 5.62 -15.91
CA PRO A 250 -23.95 6.47 -16.54
C PRO A 250 -25.32 6.38 -15.83
N ASP A 251 -25.98 7.51 -15.67
CA ASP A 251 -27.23 7.64 -14.89
C ASP A 251 -28.34 6.66 -15.32
N ASP A 252 -28.43 6.38 -16.63
CA ASP A 252 -29.41 5.45 -17.20
C ASP A 252 -29.09 3.97 -16.92
N LEU A 253 -27.87 3.66 -16.46
CA LEU A 253 -27.45 2.30 -16.09
C LEU A 253 -27.45 2.07 -14.59
N VAL A 254 -27.42 3.11 -13.74
CA VAL A 254 -27.31 2.96 -12.27
C VAL A 254 -28.33 2.00 -11.69
N ASP A 255 -29.62 2.17 -12.04
CA ASP A 255 -30.71 1.31 -11.54
C ASP A 255 -30.67 -0.12 -12.10
N THR A 256 -29.82 -0.39 -13.08
CA THR A 256 -29.64 -1.73 -13.67
C THR A 256 -28.51 -2.51 -13.03
N CYS A 257 -27.66 -1.85 -12.22
CA CYS A 257 -26.51 -2.49 -11.59
C CYS A 257 -26.96 -3.56 -10.60
N ALA A 258 -26.42 -4.77 -10.74
CA ALA A 258 -26.66 -5.88 -9.84
C ALA A 258 -25.49 -6.86 -9.86
N LEU A 259 -25.41 -7.75 -8.87
CA LEU A 259 -24.45 -8.84 -8.92
C LEU A 259 -24.85 -9.85 -10.01
N ASP A 260 -23.88 -10.22 -10.83
CA ASP A 260 -24.01 -11.30 -11.81
C ASP A 260 -23.86 -12.68 -11.16
N ALA A 261 -23.74 -13.73 -11.98
CA ALA A 261 -23.63 -15.11 -11.50
C ALA A 261 -22.26 -15.41 -10.86
N GLU A 262 -21.26 -14.65 -11.19
CA GLU A 262 -19.89 -14.69 -10.69
C GLU A 262 -19.69 -13.81 -9.44
N GLY A 263 -20.72 -13.03 -9.06
CA GLY A 263 -20.68 -12.13 -7.90
C GLY A 263 -20.04 -10.77 -8.19
N GLU A 264 -19.83 -10.41 -9.47
CA GLU A 264 -19.33 -9.10 -9.88
C GLU A 264 -20.50 -8.12 -10.12
N ILE A 265 -20.24 -6.81 -9.93
CA ILE A 265 -21.23 -5.78 -10.26
C ILE A 265 -21.26 -5.62 -11.77
N LEU A 266 -22.42 -5.93 -12.36
CA LEU A 266 -22.73 -5.70 -13.77
C LEU A 266 -23.79 -4.61 -13.89
N CYS A 267 -23.54 -3.56 -14.68
CA CYS A 267 -24.46 -2.49 -14.99
C CYS A 267 -24.84 -2.55 -16.47
N GLY A 268 -26.13 -2.53 -16.75
CA GLY A 268 -26.65 -2.69 -18.12
C GLY A 268 -26.36 -4.09 -18.67
N GLU A 269 -25.87 -4.15 -19.91
CA GLU A 269 -25.60 -5.42 -20.60
C GLU A 269 -24.12 -5.85 -20.44
N ASP A 270 -23.16 -4.92 -20.25
CA ASP A 270 -21.74 -5.25 -20.33
C ASP A 270 -20.81 -4.18 -19.71
N LEU A 271 -21.21 -3.53 -18.62
CA LEU A 271 -20.35 -2.58 -17.91
C LEU A 271 -20.03 -3.09 -16.52
N PHE A 272 -18.74 -3.31 -16.23
CA PHE A 272 -18.22 -3.76 -14.95
C PHE A 272 -17.42 -2.62 -14.29
N PRO A 273 -17.93 -1.98 -13.21
CA PRO A 273 -17.15 -1.04 -12.41
C PRO A 273 -15.90 -1.70 -11.83
N ARG A 274 -14.76 -1.00 -11.88
CA ARG A 274 -13.45 -1.48 -11.38
C ARG A 274 -12.84 -0.57 -10.32
N ASP A 275 -13.61 0.39 -9.85
CA ASP A 275 -13.24 1.29 -8.76
C ASP A 275 -13.50 0.66 -7.37
N ALA A 276 -13.06 1.36 -6.31
CA ALA A 276 -13.12 0.84 -4.94
C ALA A 276 -14.52 0.46 -4.44
N ARG A 277 -15.60 0.99 -5.04
CA ARG A 277 -16.97 0.66 -4.63
C ARG A 277 -17.29 -0.82 -4.82
N ARG A 278 -16.70 -1.47 -5.83
CA ARG A 278 -16.92 -2.90 -6.08
C ARG A 278 -16.50 -3.79 -4.90
N ASN A 279 -15.55 -3.34 -4.09
CA ASN A 279 -14.96 -4.19 -3.05
C ASN A 279 -15.95 -4.48 -1.90
N ILE A 280 -16.95 -3.63 -1.69
CA ILE A 280 -17.98 -3.88 -0.67
C ILE A 280 -19.25 -4.53 -1.24
N ARG A 281 -19.23 -5.01 -2.50
CA ARG A 281 -20.39 -5.52 -3.23
C ARG A 281 -21.14 -6.68 -2.54
N GLU A 282 -20.41 -7.52 -1.78
CA GLU A 282 -21.02 -8.60 -1.03
C GLU A 282 -21.85 -8.09 0.16
N ALA A 283 -21.34 -7.07 0.86
CA ALA A 283 -22.02 -6.45 1.99
C ALA A 283 -23.08 -5.42 1.54
N ALA A 284 -22.82 -4.72 0.44
CA ALA A 284 -23.65 -3.66 -0.11
C ALA A 284 -23.84 -3.86 -1.64
N PRO A 285 -24.66 -4.81 -2.08
CA PRO A 285 -24.85 -5.11 -3.51
C PRO A 285 -25.48 -3.95 -4.31
N ASP A 286 -26.05 -2.97 -3.63
CA ASP A 286 -26.60 -1.73 -4.20
C ASP A 286 -25.66 -0.51 -4.03
N VAL A 287 -24.37 -0.74 -3.81
CA VAL A 287 -23.41 0.36 -3.57
C VAL A 287 -23.39 1.41 -4.69
N ILE A 288 -23.55 1.00 -5.95
CA ILE A 288 -23.59 1.92 -7.10
C ILE A 288 -24.83 2.81 -7.07
N GLN A 289 -25.98 2.30 -6.58
CA GLN A 289 -27.21 3.07 -6.41
C GLN A 289 -27.13 4.06 -5.22
N GLN A 290 -26.29 3.77 -4.23
CA GLN A 290 -26.20 4.57 -3.00
C GLN A 290 -25.02 5.55 -3.01
N VAL A 291 -23.92 5.21 -3.65
CA VAL A 291 -22.67 5.98 -3.68
C VAL A 291 -22.30 6.32 -5.13
N ARG A 292 -22.11 7.60 -5.40
CA ARG A 292 -21.65 8.08 -6.72
C ARG A 292 -20.25 8.67 -6.65
N ILE A 293 -19.58 8.69 -7.80
CA ILE A 293 -18.34 9.43 -8.00
C ILE A 293 -18.71 10.88 -8.34
N LEU A 294 -18.18 11.83 -7.57
CA LEU A 294 -18.34 13.25 -7.81
C LEU A 294 -17.41 13.75 -8.92
N THR A 295 -16.15 13.37 -8.84
CA THR A 295 -15.10 13.65 -9.85
C THR A 295 -13.87 12.79 -9.60
N LEU A 296 -12.93 12.82 -10.54
CA LEU A 296 -11.60 12.18 -10.45
C LEU A 296 -10.50 13.24 -10.36
N SER A 297 -9.32 12.83 -9.89
CA SER A 297 -8.09 13.64 -9.93
C SER A 297 -7.44 13.62 -11.32
N ASP A 298 -6.32 14.31 -11.47
CA ASP A 298 -5.32 14.03 -12.50
C ASP A 298 -4.74 12.62 -12.31
N PRO A 299 -4.14 12.02 -13.36
CA PRO A 299 -3.53 10.69 -13.29
C PRO A 299 -2.44 10.59 -12.21
N ILE A 300 -2.38 9.45 -11.55
CA ILE A 300 -1.41 9.10 -10.51
C ILE A 300 -0.56 7.93 -11.02
N PRO A 301 0.78 7.93 -10.84
CA PRO A 301 1.59 6.74 -11.09
C PRO A 301 1.06 5.55 -10.28
N ASN A 302 0.95 4.38 -10.93
CA ASN A 302 0.47 3.17 -10.27
C ASN A 302 1.41 2.71 -9.15
N ASP A 303 0.89 1.79 -8.33
CA ASP A 303 1.64 1.14 -7.26
C ASP A 303 2.86 0.39 -7.79
N THR A 304 3.82 0.15 -6.93
CA THR A 304 5.14 -0.39 -7.29
C THR A 304 5.37 -1.77 -6.69
N LEU A 305 6.20 -2.58 -7.37
CA LEU A 305 7.07 -3.54 -6.73
C LEU A 305 8.35 -2.81 -6.36
N SER A 306 8.65 -2.76 -5.07
CA SER A 306 9.83 -2.11 -4.53
C SER A 306 10.61 -3.06 -3.63
N TYR A 307 11.92 -2.86 -3.55
CA TYR A 307 12.83 -3.66 -2.74
C TYR A 307 13.46 -2.81 -1.64
N SER A 308 13.75 -3.44 -0.51
CA SER A 308 14.50 -2.82 0.58
C SER A 308 15.93 -2.47 0.15
N PRO A 309 16.60 -1.50 0.82
CA PRO A 309 17.78 -0.81 0.28
C PRO A 309 19.03 -1.69 0.06
N ASP A 310 19.16 -2.78 0.78
CA ASP A 310 20.30 -3.71 0.69
C ASP A 310 19.89 -5.07 0.08
N PHE A 311 18.72 -5.12 -0.58
CA PHE A 311 18.26 -6.34 -1.24
C PHE A 311 19.19 -6.69 -2.42
N PRO A 312 19.68 -7.95 -2.57
CA PRO A 312 20.63 -8.31 -3.62
C PRO A 312 20.08 -8.05 -5.04
N GLU A 313 20.84 -7.31 -5.85
CA GLU A 313 20.44 -6.90 -7.20
C GLU A 313 20.12 -8.09 -8.13
N ASP A 314 20.88 -9.19 -8.03
CA ASP A 314 20.65 -10.40 -8.80
C ASP A 314 19.31 -11.09 -8.45
N LEU A 315 18.89 -11.03 -7.18
CA LEU A 315 17.59 -11.52 -6.76
C LEU A 315 16.47 -10.56 -7.17
N GLN A 316 16.68 -9.22 -7.12
CA GLN A 316 15.73 -8.25 -7.66
C GLN A 316 15.45 -8.52 -9.14
N GLU A 317 16.50 -8.69 -9.96
CA GLU A 317 16.37 -9.00 -11.38
C GLU A 317 15.64 -10.33 -11.61
N GLN A 318 15.97 -11.38 -10.84
CA GLN A 318 15.35 -12.70 -10.96
C GLN A 318 13.84 -12.65 -10.63
N ILE A 319 13.48 -12.00 -9.52
CA ILE A 319 12.08 -11.93 -9.05
C ILE A 319 11.25 -11.05 -9.97
N SER A 320 11.77 -9.89 -10.38
CA SER A 320 11.09 -8.99 -11.30
C SER A 320 10.82 -9.67 -12.65
N ALA A 321 11.80 -10.38 -13.19
CA ALA A 321 11.62 -11.16 -14.42
C ALA A 321 10.59 -12.28 -14.27
N ALA A 322 10.58 -12.99 -13.13
CA ALA A 322 9.59 -14.03 -12.86
C ALA A 322 8.17 -13.44 -12.77
N LEU A 323 8.01 -12.24 -12.18
CA LEU A 323 6.73 -11.57 -12.11
C LEU A 323 6.23 -11.11 -13.50
N GLU A 324 7.12 -10.60 -14.36
CA GLU A 324 6.78 -10.27 -15.76
C GLU A 324 6.37 -11.50 -16.57
N VAL A 325 7.06 -12.63 -16.35
CA VAL A 325 6.70 -13.92 -16.98
C VAL A 325 5.35 -14.40 -16.49
N PHE A 326 5.09 -14.35 -15.18
CA PHE A 326 3.79 -14.72 -14.62
C PHE A 326 2.66 -13.90 -15.22
N ALA A 327 2.81 -12.56 -15.29
CA ALA A 327 1.80 -11.68 -15.89
C ALA A 327 1.55 -11.96 -17.38
N THR A 328 2.55 -12.51 -18.11
CA THR A 328 2.46 -12.78 -19.55
C THR A 328 1.94 -14.16 -19.86
N ASP A 329 2.42 -15.17 -19.15
CA ASP A 329 2.19 -16.59 -19.46
C ASP A 329 0.92 -17.11 -18.79
N ASP A 330 0.53 -16.56 -17.64
CA ASP A 330 -0.72 -16.87 -16.93
C ASP A 330 -1.44 -15.59 -16.44
N PRO A 331 -2.01 -14.79 -17.36
CA PRO A 331 -2.67 -13.54 -17.01
C PRO A 331 -3.92 -13.73 -16.12
N GLU A 332 -4.59 -14.88 -16.18
CA GLU A 332 -5.73 -15.19 -15.31
C GLU A 332 -5.27 -15.50 -13.88
N GLY A 333 -4.21 -16.29 -13.73
CA GLY A 333 -3.56 -16.55 -12.43
C GLY A 333 -2.99 -15.27 -11.83
N PHE A 334 -2.33 -14.43 -12.63
CA PHE A 334 -1.82 -13.13 -12.20
C PHE A 334 -2.95 -12.21 -11.70
N ALA A 335 -4.03 -12.08 -12.46
CA ALA A 335 -5.18 -11.26 -12.06
C ALA A 335 -5.85 -11.80 -10.78
N THR A 336 -5.85 -13.12 -10.56
CA THR A 336 -6.34 -13.75 -9.33
C THR A 336 -5.43 -13.44 -8.14
N ALA A 337 -4.10 -13.53 -8.31
CA ALA A 337 -3.14 -13.22 -7.25
C ALA A 337 -3.19 -11.74 -6.81
N PHE A 338 -3.54 -10.85 -7.73
CA PHE A 338 -3.62 -9.41 -7.49
C PHE A 338 -5.05 -8.84 -7.56
N GLU A 339 -6.08 -9.68 -7.37
CA GLU A 339 -7.48 -9.26 -7.45
C GLU A 339 -7.79 -8.13 -6.46
N ALA A 340 -7.29 -8.24 -5.21
CA ALA A 340 -7.45 -7.25 -4.16
C ALA A 340 -6.97 -5.84 -4.59
N TYR A 341 -5.94 -5.77 -5.45
CA TYR A 341 -5.35 -4.53 -5.97
C TYR A 341 -5.78 -4.20 -7.39
N SER A 342 -6.56 -5.06 -8.05
CA SER A 342 -7.00 -4.90 -9.44
C SER A 342 -5.83 -4.79 -10.44
N TRP A 343 -4.70 -5.47 -10.19
CA TRP A 343 -3.59 -5.50 -11.14
C TRP A 343 -3.85 -6.52 -12.23
N SER A 344 -3.61 -6.11 -13.46
CA SER A 344 -3.70 -6.97 -14.66
C SER A 344 -2.34 -7.28 -15.28
N GLY A 345 -1.27 -6.77 -14.71
CA GLY A 345 0.10 -6.96 -15.16
C GLY A 345 1.06 -6.03 -14.47
N VAL A 346 2.31 -6.05 -14.93
CA VAL A 346 3.38 -5.17 -14.48
C VAL A 346 4.14 -4.59 -15.67
N ALA A 347 4.84 -3.48 -15.45
CA ALA A 347 5.74 -2.86 -16.42
C ALA A 347 6.99 -2.32 -15.71
N PRO A 348 8.16 -2.30 -16.37
CA PRO A 348 9.34 -1.63 -15.85
C PRO A 348 9.05 -0.15 -15.54
N THR A 349 9.68 0.35 -14.47
CA THR A 349 9.59 1.75 -14.08
C THR A 349 10.93 2.26 -13.56
N SER A 350 11.01 3.54 -13.27
CA SER A 350 12.18 4.18 -12.70
C SER A 350 11.77 5.23 -11.67
N ASP A 351 12.68 5.54 -10.77
CA ASP A 351 12.50 6.55 -9.72
C ASP A 351 12.02 7.91 -10.24
N ALA A 352 12.49 8.32 -11.42
CA ALA A 352 12.10 9.60 -12.03
C ALA A 352 10.60 9.71 -12.40
N GLU A 353 9.90 8.61 -12.55
CA GLU A 353 8.46 8.62 -12.84
C GLU A 353 7.62 9.09 -11.64
N PHE A 354 8.22 9.10 -10.43
CA PHE A 354 7.57 9.51 -9.18
C PHE A 354 7.90 10.96 -8.76
N ASP A 355 8.58 11.76 -9.62
CA ASP A 355 8.94 13.15 -9.33
C ASP A 355 7.72 14.05 -9.07
N SER A 356 6.58 13.77 -9.70
CA SER A 356 5.32 14.49 -9.45
C SER A 356 4.81 14.28 -8.01
N ILE A 357 4.97 13.07 -7.48
CA ILE A 357 4.61 12.73 -6.09
C ILE A 357 5.57 13.40 -5.11
N ARG A 358 6.89 13.41 -5.39
CA ARG A 358 7.87 14.17 -4.59
C ARG A 358 7.54 15.65 -4.54
N ALA A 359 7.21 16.25 -5.68
CA ALA A 359 6.84 17.65 -5.75
C ALA A 359 5.57 17.95 -4.94
N LEU A 360 4.60 17.05 -4.95
CA LEU A 360 3.35 17.18 -4.19
C LEU A 360 3.60 17.07 -2.68
N LEU A 361 4.36 16.06 -2.23
CA LEU A 361 4.79 15.90 -0.83
C LEU A 361 5.50 17.16 -0.33
N ALA A 362 6.48 17.66 -1.08
CA ALA A 362 7.21 18.87 -0.74
C ALA A 362 6.31 20.12 -0.66
N ALA A 363 5.32 20.23 -1.56
CA ALA A 363 4.37 21.36 -1.56
C ALA A 363 3.46 21.35 -0.32
N LEU A 364 3.06 20.17 0.13
CA LEU A 364 2.23 19.98 1.33
C LEU A 364 3.07 19.98 2.62
N GLY A 365 4.40 19.88 2.51
CA GLY A 365 5.34 19.83 3.64
C GLY A 365 5.38 18.51 4.35
N PHE A 366 5.03 17.42 3.64
CA PHE A 366 5.22 16.06 4.11
C PHE A 366 6.66 15.58 3.85
N SER A 367 7.17 14.77 4.76
CA SER A 367 8.51 14.17 4.70
C SER A 367 8.50 12.79 5.34
N GLU A 368 9.65 12.10 5.31
CA GLU A 368 9.90 10.84 5.98
C GLU A 368 9.69 10.88 7.51
N ASP A 369 9.71 12.07 8.12
CA ASP A 369 9.44 12.26 9.56
C ASP A 369 7.94 12.18 9.92
N ASP A 370 7.06 12.15 8.91
CA ASP A 370 5.60 12.08 9.06
C ASP A 370 5.06 10.64 8.98
N LEU A 371 5.96 9.64 8.87
CA LEU A 371 5.65 8.19 8.83
C LEU A 371 5.39 7.61 10.21
#